data_852068ea0b088a8e692dba67780d8245
#
_entry.id   852068ea0b088a8e692dba67780d8245
#
_cell.length_a   1.000
_cell.length_b   1.000
_cell.length_c   1.000
_cell.angle_alpha   90.00
_cell.angle_beta   90.00
_cell.angle_gamma   90.00
#
_symmetry.space_group_name_H-M   'P 1'
#
loop_
_entity.id
_entity.type
_entity.pdbx_description
1 polymer ?
#
loop_
_entity_poly.entity_id
_entity_poly.type
_entity_poly.pdbx_seq_one_letter_code
_entity_poly.pdbx_strand_id
1 'polypeptide(L)'
;MIKFDLTNRVAIVTGGAQGFGLAITERFIEAGAKVVIWDIDEDAAKKALDKVNSENLSYQIVDVSNFEIINKNLIEVESKHGKIDIFINNAGIAGMNTTVAEYPIEEWNKVINLNLNSVFYC
;
A
#
# COMPACT_ATOMS: atom_id res chain seq x y z
N MET A 1 -6.43 -13.17 24.05
CA MET A 1 -6.41 -12.41 22.77
C MET A 1 -6.23 -13.38 21.60
N ILE A 2 -7.03 -13.23 20.56
CA ILE A 2 -6.90 -14.03 19.34
C ILE A 2 -5.60 -13.61 18.65
N LYS A 3 -4.73 -14.56 18.33
CA LYS A 3 -3.53 -14.34 17.54
C LYS A 3 -3.72 -14.97 16.16
N PHE A 4 -3.40 -14.22 15.13
CA PHE A 4 -3.34 -14.74 13.76
C PHE A 4 -1.88 -15.05 13.43
N ASP A 5 -1.64 -16.17 12.81
CA ASP A 5 -0.32 -16.59 12.34
C ASP A 5 -0.25 -16.36 10.82
N LEU A 6 0.60 -15.43 10.41
CA LEU A 6 0.90 -15.13 9.02
C LEU A 6 2.31 -15.56 8.61
N THR A 7 2.92 -16.46 9.36
CA THR A 7 4.24 -17.01 9.03
C THR A 7 4.25 -17.56 7.60
N ASN A 8 5.28 -17.20 6.82
CA ASN A 8 5.43 -17.54 5.42
C ASN A 8 4.38 -16.92 4.47
N ARG A 9 3.56 -16.00 4.93
CA ARG A 9 2.70 -15.19 4.04
C ARG A 9 3.44 -13.96 3.55
N VAL A 10 3.19 -13.60 2.30
CA VAL A 10 3.71 -12.38 1.67
C VAL A 10 2.55 -11.44 1.43
N ALA A 11 2.67 -10.23 1.95
CA ALA A 11 1.64 -9.20 1.85
C ALA A 11 2.18 -7.94 1.17
N ILE A 12 1.34 -7.32 0.34
CA ILE A 12 1.54 -5.96 -0.15
C ILE A 12 0.51 -5.06 0.53
N VAL A 13 0.96 -3.91 1.04
CA VAL A 13 0.09 -2.90 1.66
C VAL A 13 0.28 -1.58 0.92
N THR A 14 -0.73 -1.14 0.17
CA THR A 14 -0.68 0.15 -0.50
C THR A 14 -0.96 1.28 0.49
N GLY A 15 -0.24 2.40 0.37
CA GLY A 15 -0.28 3.45 1.37
C GLY A 15 0.21 2.97 2.75
N GLY A 16 1.12 1.99 2.77
CA GLY A 16 1.53 1.27 3.97
C GLY A 16 2.51 2.02 4.88
N ALA A 17 2.98 3.19 4.47
CA ALA A 17 4.00 3.94 5.20
C ALA A 17 3.43 4.85 6.31
N GLN A 18 2.14 5.12 6.32
CA GLN A 18 1.49 6.05 7.24
C GLN A 18 0.07 5.59 7.62
N GLY A 19 -0.46 6.17 8.70
CA GLY A 19 -1.86 6.01 9.10
C GLY A 19 -2.31 4.56 9.25
N PHE A 20 -3.47 4.23 8.73
CA PHE A 20 -4.03 2.88 8.79
C PHE A 20 -3.15 1.85 8.08
N GLY A 21 -2.55 2.22 6.94
CA GLY A 21 -1.65 1.33 6.22
C GLY A 21 -0.44 0.92 7.05
N LEU A 22 0.15 1.86 7.79
CA LEU A 22 1.26 1.55 8.69
C LEU A 22 0.83 0.66 9.85
N ALA A 23 -0.32 0.91 10.45
CA ALA A 23 -0.86 0.06 11.51
C ALA A 23 -1.10 -1.38 11.03
N ILE A 24 -1.60 -1.55 9.81
CA ILE A 24 -1.75 -2.87 9.17
C ILE A 24 -0.39 -3.52 8.95
N THR A 25 0.58 -2.76 8.44
CA THR A 25 1.95 -3.23 8.22
C THR A 25 2.58 -3.72 9.51
N GLU A 26 2.53 -2.93 10.57
CA GLU A 26 3.04 -3.30 11.90
C GLU A 26 2.39 -4.60 12.40
N ARG A 27 1.08 -4.69 12.29
CA ARG A 27 0.33 -5.86 12.75
C ARG A 27 0.65 -7.13 11.96
N PHE A 28 0.85 -7.01 10.65
CA PHE A 28 1.23 -8.14 9.80
C PHE A 28 2.65 -8.62 10.09
N ILE A 29 3.59 -7.71 10.32
CA ILE A 29 4.96 -8.06 10.75
C ILE A 29 4.93 -8.78 12.10
N GLU A 30 4.18 -8.29 13.08
CA GLU A 30 3.99 -8.96 14.39
C GLU A 30 3.41 -10.37 14.23
N ALA A 31 2.55 -10.57 13.25
CA ALA A 31 1.95 -11.88 12.94
C ALA A 31 2.87 -12.81 12.13
N GLY A 32 4.06 -12.37 11.76
CA GLY A 32 5.07 -13.17 11.08
C GLY A 32 5.09 -13.08 9.56
N ALA A 33 4.30 -12.19 8.96
CA ALA A 33 4.29 -11.99 7.52
C ALA A 33 5.57 -11.29 7.02
N LYS A 34 5.89 -11.53 5.75
CA LYS A 34 6.77 -10.64 4.98
C LYS A 34 5.89 -9.57 4.33
N VAL A 35 6.22 -8.31 4.54
CA VAL A 35 5.42 -7.19 4.06
C VAL A 35 6.22 -6.30 3.12
N VAL A 36 5.62 -5.95 1.99
CA VAL A 36 6.14 -4.95 1.06
C VAL A 36 5.18 -3.75 1.10
N ILE A 37 5.66 -2.62 1.57
CA ILE A 37 4.93 -1.36 1.50
C ILE A 37 4.99 -0.83 0.07
N TRP A 38 3.84 -0.45 -0.49
CA TRP A 38 3.75 0.37 -1.68
C TRP A 38 3.28 1.76 -1.30
N ASP A 39 4.11 2.75 -1.49
CA ASP A 39 3.80 4.15 -1.17
C ASP A 39 4.47 5.07 -2.18
N ILE A 40 3.90 6.25 -2.39
CA ILE A 40 4.51 7.29 -3.23
C ILE A 40 5.51 8.15 -2.45
N ASP A 41 5.41 8.16 -1.14
CA ASP A 41 6.24 8.94 -0.23
C ASP A 41 7.42 8.11 0.27
N GLU A 42 8.57 8.29 -0.36
CA GLU A 42 9.78 7.55 -0.01
C GLU A 42 10.29 7.88 1.39
N ASP A 43 10.21 9.13 1.82
CA ASP A 43 10.64 9.52 3.16
C ASP A 43 9.77 8.88 4.24
N ALA A 44 8.47 8.82 4.02
CA ALA A 44 7.55 8.11 4.91
C ALA A 44 7.85 6.60 4.93
N ALA A 45 8.13 5.99 3.79
CA ALA A 45 8.49 4.58 3.70
C ALA A 45 9.78 4.27 4.47
N LYS A 46 10.80 5.10 4.32
CA LYS A 46 12.07 4.97 5.09
C LYS A 46 11.85 5.09 6.59
N LYS A 47 11.05 6.06 7.02
CA LYS A 47 10.69 6.21 8.45
C LYS A 47 9.92 5.01 8.99
N ALA A 48 9.03 4.43 8.18
CA ALA A 48 8.32 3.22 8.55
C ALA A 48 9.26 2.02 8.74
N LEU A 49 10.24 1.85 7.85
CA LEU A 49 11.25 0.80 7.98
C LEU A 49 12.06 0.97 9.27
N ASP A 50 12.50 2.18 9.55
CA ASP A 50 13.28 2.48 10.77
C ASP A 50 12.45 2.22 12.04
N LYS A 51 11.18 2.63 12.04
CA LYS A 51 10.27 2.45 13.18
C LYS A 51 9.99 0.98 13.47
N VAL A 52 9.63 0.22 12.44
CA VAL A 52 9.26 -1.20 12.57
C VAL A 52 10.50 -2.07 12.81
N ASN A 53 11.61 -1.70 12.20
CA ASN A 53 12.91 -2.36 12.36
C ASN A 53 12.84 -3.89 12.22
N SER A 54 12.30 -4.36 11.11
CA SER A 54 12.18 -5.80 10.81
C SER A 54 12.81 -6.12 9.46
N GLU A 55 13.56 -7.20 9.39
CA GLU A 55 14.10 -7.74 8.13
C GLU A 55 13.01 -8.30 7.20
N ASN A 56 11.80 -8.52 7.72
CA ASN A 56 10.63 -8.95 6.95
C ASN A 56 9.87 -7.79 6.29
N LEU A 57 10.30 -6.54 6.51
CA LEU A 57 9.69 -5.36 5.93
C LEU A 57 10.58 -4.75 4.85
N SER A 58 9.98 -4.46 3.70
CA SER A 58 10.59 -3.71 2.61
C SER A 58 9.57 -2.76 1.98
N TYR A 59 10.02 -1.89 1.08
CA TYR A 59 9.13 -0.98 0.36
C TYR A 59 9.52 -0.86 -1.10
N GLN A 60 8.55 -0.45 -1.90
CA GLN A 60 8.73 0.01 -3.27
C GLN A 60 7.96 1.32 -3.44
N ILE A 61 8.47 2.21 -4.27
CA ILE A 61 7.79 3.46 -4.60
C ILE A 61 6.83 3.16 -5.75
N VAL A 62 5.54 3.18 -5.45
CA VAL A 62 4.49 2.78 -6.38
C VAL A 62 3.35 3.78 -6.33
N ASP A 63 3.08 4.41 -7.47
CA ASP A 63 1.84 5.13 -7.71
C ASP A 63 0.77 4.14 -8.20
N VAL A 64 -0.18 3.79 -7.34
CA VAL A 64 -1.23 2.81 -7.66
C VAL A 64 -2.28 3.33 -8.64
N SER A 65 -2.22 4.60 -9.03
CA SER A 65 -3.00 5.12 -10.15
C SER A 65 -2.40 4.78 -11.52
N ASN A 66 -1.19 4.24 -11.55
CA ASN A 66 -0.46 3.88 -12.77
C ASN A 66 -0.31 2.36 -12.89
N PHE A 67 -1.07 1.76 -13.80
CA PHE A 67 -1.09 0.31 -14.01
C PHE A 67 0.27 -0.28 -14.41
N GLU A 68 1.04 0.41 -15.23
CA GLU A 68 2.36 -0.08 -15.67
C GLU A 68 3.35 -0.15 -14.52
N ILE A 69 3.32 0.85 -13.62
CA ILE A 69 4.16 0.86 -12.42
C ILE A 69 3.75 -0.27 -11.46
N ILE A 70 2.45 -0.47 -11.27
CA ILE A 70 1.93 -1.61 -10.50
C ILE A 70 2.47 -2.92 -11.03
N ASN A 71 2.31 -3.16 -12.33
CA ASN A 71 2.70 -4.42 -12.95
C ASN A 71 4.20 -4.69 -12.83
N LYS A 72 5.02 -3.67 -13.08
CA LYS A 72 6.48 -3.76 -12.93
C LYS A 72 6.88 -4.15 -11.51
N ASN A 73 6.33 -3.46 -10.52
CA ASN A 73 6.68 -3.71 -9.12
C ASN A 73 6.11 -5.04 -8.61
N LEU A 74 4.96 -5.47 -9.11
CA LEU A 74 4.39 -6.77 -8.81
C LEU A 74 5.33 -7.90 -9.23
N ILE A 75 5.86 -7.83 -10.46
CA ILE A 75 6.83 -8.80 -10.98
C ILE A 75 8.07 -8.88 -10.09
N GLU A 76 8.56 -7.75 -9.60
CA GLU A 76 9.71 -7.71 -8.68
C GLU A 76 9.39 -8.40 -7.35
N VAL A 77 8.21 -8.18 -6.79
CA VAL A 77 7.76 -8.85 -5.54
C VAL A 77 7.66 -10.35 -5.76
N GLU A 78 7.04 -10.80 -6.84
CA GLU A 78 6.93 -12.22 -7.18
C GLU A 78 8.31 -12.87 -7.39
N SER A 79 9.21 -12.19 -8.07
CA SER A 79 10.58 -12.66 -8.29
C SER A 79 11.35 -12.84 -6.98
N LYS A 80 11.19 -11.90 -6.04
CA LYS A 80 11.90 -11.92 -4.75
C LYS A 80 11.31 -12.90 -3.75
N HIS A 81 9.98 -12.99 -3.68
CA HIS A 81 9.27 -13.73 -2.64
C HIS A 81 8.61 -15.02 -3.13
N GLY A 82 8.48 -15.21 -4.45
CA GLY A 82 7.89 -16.39 -5.07
C GLY A 82 6.36 -16.42 -5.10
N LYS A 83 5.70 -15.55 -4.35
CA LYS A 83 4.24 -15.50 -4.23
C LYS A 83 3.76 -14.17 -3.64
N ILE A 84 2.47 -13.93 -3.73
CA ILE A 84 1.75 -12.87 -3.01
C ILE A 84 0.49 -13.51 -2.46
N ASP A 85 0.36 -13.56 -1.14
CA ASP A 85 -0.78 -14.18 -0.46
C ASP A 85 -1.86 -13.16 -0.10
N ILE A 86 -1.45 -11.90 0.21
CA ILE A 86 -2.32 -10.87 0.76
C ILE A 86 -2.05 -9.56 0.03
N PHE A 87 -3.12 -8.89 -0.39
CA PHE A 87 -3.04 -7.56 -0.99
C PHE A 87 -4.01 -6.61 -0.28
N ILE A 88 -3.50 -5.57 0.36
CA ILE A 88 -4.31 -4.58 1.07
C ILE A 88 -4.39 -3.30 0.25
N ASN A 89 -5.55 -3.03 -0.33
CA ASN A 89 -5.86 -1.82 -1.06
C ASN A 89 -6.24 -0.71 -0.08
N ASN A 90 -5.24 -0.02 0.48
CA ASN A 90 -5.44 1.03 1.47
C ASN A 90 -5.15 2.44 0.95
N ALA A 91 -4.34 2.60 -0.09
CA ALA A 91 -4.02 3.91 -0.64
C ALA A 91 -5.28 4.69 -1.07
N GLY A 92 -5.33 5.97 -0.74
CA GLY A 92 -6.47 6.81 -1.08
C GLY A 92 -6.25 8.26 -0.65
N ILE A 93 -7.10 9.14 -1.17
CA ILE A 93 -7.14 10.57 -0.81
C ILE A 93 -8.58 10.98 -0.54
N ALA A 94 -8.77 11.99 0.33
CA ALA A 94 -10.09 12.52 0.64
C ALA A 94 -10.64 13.47 -0.45
N GLY A 95 -9.75 14.08 -1.22
CA GLY A 95 -10.11 15.11 -2.19
C GLY A 95 -10.43 16.45 -1.55
N MET A 96 -11.14 17.30 -2.28
CA MET A 96 -11.50 18.64 -1.84
C MET A 96 -12.77 18.63 -0.98
N ASN A 97 -12.82 19.53 0.00
CA ASN A 97 -14.03 19.76 0.80
C ASN A 97 -14.81 20.93 0.22
N THR A 98 -15.70 20.66 -0.71
CA THR A 98 -16.54 21.65 -1.38
C THR A 98 -17.86 21.02 -1.81
N THR A 99 -18.80 21.84 -2.34
CA THR A 99 -20.08 21.33 -2.83
C THR A 99 -19.89 20.55 -4.15
N VAL A 100 -20.82 19.67 -4.46
CA VAL A 100 -20.78 18.90 -5.72
C VAL A 100 -20.79 19.81 -6.94
N ALA A 101 -21.58 20.88 -6.89
CA ALA A 101 -21.70 21.85 -8.00
C ALA A 101 -20.39 22.61 -8.28
N GLU A 102 -19.57 22.80 -7.26
CA GLU A 102 -18.31 23.53 -7.33
C GLU A 102 -17.07 22.62 -7.42
N TYR A 103 -17.28 21.29 -7.42
CA TYR A 103 -16.18 20.34 -7.44
C TYR A 103 -15.50 20.34 -8.82
N PRO A 104 -14.19 20.65 -8.91
CA PRO A 104 -13.47 20.61 -10.18
C PRO A 104 -13.44 19.18 -10.76
N ILE A 105 -13.67 19.06 -12.07
CA ILE A 105 -13.67 17.76 -12.75
C ILE A 105 -12.32 17.03 -12.59
N GLU A 106 -11.22 17.75 -12.70
CA GLU A 106 -9.88 17.19 -12.56
C GLU A 106 -9.65 16.59 -11.16
N GLU A 107 -10.13 17.27 -10.12
CA GLU A 107 -10.01 16.78 -8.74
C GLU A 107 -10.93 15.56 -8.51
N TRP A 108 -12.12 15.56 -9.07
CA TRP A 108 -13.01 14.40 -9.07
C TRP A 108 -12.32 13.18 -9.71
N ASN A 109 -11.80 13.36 -10.93
CA ASN A 109 -11.14 12.28 -11.67
C ASN A 109 -9.92 11.73 -10.90
N LYS A 110 -9.16 12.61 -10.25
CA LYS A 110 -8.01 12.23 -9.42
C LYS A 110 -8.42 11.36 -8.24
N VAL A 111 -9.49 11.72 -7.53
CA VAL A 111 -10.04 10.93 -6.41
C VAL A 111 -10.53 9.56 -6.91
N ILE A 112 -11.31 9.53 -7.97
CA ILE A 112 -11.82 8.27 -8.55
C ILE A 112 -10.67 7.39 -9.05
N ASN A 113 -9.68 7.96 -9.71
CA ASN A 113 -8.56 7.18 -10.23
C ASN A 113 -7.73 6.56 -9.10
N LEU A 114 -7.47 7.30 -8.03
CA LEU A 114 -6.70 6.78 -6.91
C LEU A 114 -7.53 5.86 -6.00
N ASN A 115 -8.77 6.22 -5.66
CA ASN A 115 -9.54 5.49 -4.65
C ASN A 115 -10.31 4.28 -5.22
N LEU A 116 -10.66 4.32 -6.50
CA LEU A 116 -11.46 3.28 -7.14
C LEU A 116 -10.69 2.50 -8.21
N ASN A 117 -10.19 3.19 -9.24
CA ASN A 117 -9.52 2.52 -10.36
C ASN A 117 -8.26 1.77 -9.89
N SER A 118 -7.52 2.33 -8.95
CA SER A 118 -6.32 1.68 -8.40
C SER A 118 -6.61 0.31 -7.78
N VAL A 119 -7.74 0.17 -7.11
CA VAL A 119 -8.18 -1.11 -6.52
C VAL A 119 -8.36 -2.17 -7.60
N PHE A 120 -8.98 -1.80 -8.70
CA PHE A 120 -9.12 -2.68 -9.86
C PHE A 120 -7.76 -3.01 -10.49
N TYR A 121 -6.90 -2.02 -10.66
CA TYR A 121 -5.56 -2.24 -11.25
C TYR A 121 -4.70 -3.18 -10.42
N CYS A 122 -4.76 -3.02 -9.11
CA CYS A 122 -4.05 -3.89 -8.19
C CYS A 122 -4.64 -5.30 -8.14
#